data_3b5bd5728b31063457da1de7a1c9db7a
#
_entry.id   3b5bd5728b31063457da1de7a1c9db7a
#
_cell.length_a   1.000
_cell.length_b   1.000
_cell.length_c   1.000
_cell.angle_alpha   90.00
_cell.angle_beta   90.00
_cell.angle_gamma   90.00
#
_symmetry.space_group_name_H-M   'P 1'
#
loop_
_entity.id
_entity.type
_entity.pdbx_description
1 polymer ?
#
loop_
_entity_poly.entity_id
_entity_poly.type
_entity_poly.pdbx_seq_one_letter_code
_entity_poly.pdbx_strand_id
1 'polypeptide(L)'
;ILVWQDFQFACQAYPFFDDDFLSNVKREVEYNVKRLCHHPSLAVWNGNNEIEDMHMAWVYMTKYVDWTEKFFYHILENEIRKYDNSTPYTPTSPVGEKHNYGVGSDNVGDTHLWAVWHGLKPMNYYRKRLTRFCSEFGFESLPDMKTIDIFAEHNGNYSLDDEVFNAHQKCENGNDKMVYYVASRFNLPKKFKDMVYLSQVTQNECIADATEHWRRNKGRCNGSMYWQLNDCWGVCSW
;
A
#
# COMPACT_ATOMS: atom_id res chain seq x y z
N ILE A 1 -3.47 -15.01 -12.57
CA ILE A 1 -3.29 -14.07 -11.44
C ILE A 1 -4.66 -13.51 -11.11
N LEU A 2 -5.04 -13.49 -9.81
CA LEU A 2 -6.25 -12.83 -9.35
C LEU A 2 -5.99 -11.33 -9.20
N VAL A 3 -7.02 -10.53 -9.43
CA VAL A 3 -6.99 -9.07 -9.33
C VAL A 3 -7.90 -8.62 -8.20
N TRP A 4 -7.35 -7.87 -7.29
CA TRP A 4 -8.04 -7.05 -6.30
C TRP A 4 -8.11 -5.64 -6.88
N GLN A 5 -9.31 -5.14 -7.17
CA GLN A 5 -9.48 -3.87 -7.85
C GLN A 5 -10.03 -2.82 -6.90
N ASP A 6 -9.19 -1.84 -6.58
CA ASP A 6 -9.62 -0.66 -5.83
C ASP A 6 -10.34 0.34 -6.73
N PHE A 7 -11.38 0.97 -6.18
CA PHE A 7 -11.81 2.27 -6.66
C PHE A 7 -10.80 3.33 -6.23
N GLN A 8 -10.75 4.46 -6.91
CA GLN A 8 -9.70 5.48 -6.77
C GLN A 8 -9.73 6.30 -5.47
N PHE A 9 -10.36 5.81 -4.46
CA PHE A 9 -10.43 6.47 -3.16
C PHE A 9 -9.31 5.96 -2.25
N ALA A 10 -8.36 6.83 -1.91
CA ALA A 10 -7.23 6.47 -1.06
C ALA A 10 -6.80 7.64 -0.19
N CYS A 11 -6.56 7.40 1.10
CA CYS A 11 -5.85 8.28 2.04
C CYS A 11 -6.23 9.78 1.97
N GLN A 12 -7.47 10.12 1.63
CA GLN A 12 -7.93 11.50 1.48
C GLN A 12 -9.36 11.69 1.96
N ALA A 13 -9.74 12.94 2.25
CA ALA A 13 -11.12 13.33 2.44
C ALA A 13 -11.77 13.64 1.10
N TYR A 14 -12.96 13.09 0.88
CA TYR A 14 -13.75 13.30 -0.32
C TYR A 14 -15.09 13.96 0.02
N PRO A 15 -15.64 14.82 -0.87
CA PRO A 15 -16.90 15.52 -0.61
C PRO A 15 -18.12 14.62 -0.90
N PHE A 16 -18.24 13.49 -0.19
CA PHE A 16 -19.36 12.54 -0.37
C PHE A 16 -20.75 13.11 -0.05
N PHE A 17 -20.80 14.33 0.45
CA PHE A 17 -22.04 15.11 0.65
C PHE A 17 -22.43 15.97 -0.56
N ASP A 18 -21.57 16.08 -1.57
CA ASP A 18 -21.79 16.90 -2.77
C ASP A 18 -22.45 16.05 -3.88
N ASP A 19 -23.61 16.49 -4.36
CA ASP A 19 -24.41 15.76 -5.33
C ASP A 19 -23.76 15.69 -6.72
N ASP A 20 -23.03 16.73 -7.13
CA ASP A 20 -22.33 16.74 -8.42
C ASP A 20 -21.15 15.78 -8.37
N PHE A 21 -20.41 15.75 -7.27
CA PHE A 21 -19.35 14.79 -7.04
C PHE A 21 -19.90 13.35 -7.06
N LEU A 22 -20.97 13.07 -6.32
CA LEU A 22 -21.61 11.75 -6.28
C LEU A 22 -22.14 11.32 -7.67
N SER A 23 -22.69 12.25 -8.42
CA SER A 23 -23.15 11.99 -9.78
C SER A 23 -21.99 11.59 -10.70
N ASN A 24 -20.86 12.26 -10.58
CA ASN A 24 -19.66 11.94 -11.35
C ASN A 24 -19.09 10.57 -10.95
N VAL A 25 -18.99 10.28 -9.65
CA VAL A 25 -18.54 8.98 -9.12
C VAL A 25 -19.42 7.85 -9.65
N LYS A 26 -20.75 7.99 -9.64
CA LYS A 26 -21.67 6.96 -10.17
C LYS A 26 -21.41 6.65 -11.65
N ARG A 27 -21.14 7.67 -12.47
CA ARG A 27 -20.80 7.45 -13.90
C ARG A 27 -19.47 6.71 -14.06
N GLU A 28 -18.50 7.03 -13.22
CA GLU A 28 -17.21 6.36 -13.22
C GLU A 28 -17.31 4.90 -12.77
N VAL A 29 -18.10 4.63 -11.71
CA VAL A 29 -18.41 3.27 -11.26
C VAL A 29 -19.08 2.47 -12.36
N GLU A 30 -20.12 3.01 -12.98
CA GLU A 30 -20.80 2.37 -14.11
C GLU A 30 -19.81 1.99 -15.22
N TYR A 31 -18.99 2.95 -15.65
CA TYR A 31 -18.02 2.74 -16.71
C TYR A 31 -17.01 1.64 -16.37
N ASN A 32 -16.40 1.73 -15.19
CA ASN A 32 -15.35 0.79 -14.81
C ASN A 32 -15.89 -0.60 -14.48
N VAL A 33 -17.02 -0.70 -13.80
CA VAL A 33 -17.62 -2.01 -13.49
C VAL A 33 -18.02 -2.72 -14.77
N LYS A 34 -18.73 -2.05 -15.69
CA LYS A 34 -19.08 -2.64 -17.00
C LYS A 34 -17.87 -3.07 -17.81
N ARG A 35 -16.79 -2.32 -17.74
CA ARG A 35 -15.55 -2.61 -18.46
C ARG A 35 -14.78 -3.80 -17.89
N LEU A 36 -14.86 -4.03 -16.57
CA LEU A 36 -13.97 -4.98 -15.87
C LEU A 36 -14.67 -6.24 -15.35
N CYS A 37 -15.98 -6.21 -15.06
CA CYS A 37 -16.68 -7.31 -14.39
C CYS A 37 -16.67 -8.64 -15.16
N HIS A 38 -16.46 -8.61 -16.47
CA HIS A 38 -16.42 -9.82 -17.31
C HIS A 38 -15.05 -10.53 -17.32
N HIS A 39 -14.02 -9.95 -16.68
CA HIS A 39 -12.72 -10.58 -16.61
C HIS A 39 -12.67 -11.64 -15.48
N PRO A 40 -12.41 -12.91 -15.80
CA PRO A 40 -12.40 -13.99 -14.80
C PRO A 40 -11.28 -13.88 -13.76
N SER A 41 -10.33 -13.00 -13.98
CA SER A 41 -9.27 -12.69 -13.01
C SER A 41 -9.72 -11.75 -11.89
N LEU A 42 -10.80 -11.00 -12.08
CA LEU A 42 -11.33 -10.09 -11.06
C LEU A 42 -11.89 -10.89 -9.88
N ALA A 43 -11.24 -10.78 -8.73
CA ALA A 43 -11.58 -11.54 -7.54
C ALA A 43 -12.40 -10.73 -6.52
N VAL A 44 -12.15 -9.43 -6.44
CA VAL A 44 -12.82 -8.55 -5.47
C VAL A 44 -12.80 -7.10 -5.94
N TRP A 45 -13.89 -6.39 -5.69
CA TRP A 45 -13.97 -4.94 -5.71
C TRP A 45 -13.66 -4.38 -4.33
N ASN A 46 -12.78 -3.40 -4.22
CA ASN A 46 -12.48 -2.71 -2.97
C ASN A 46 -12.90 -1.23 -3.04
N GLY A 47 -13.61 -0.77 -2.03
CA GLY A 47 -14.16 0.58 -2.00
C GLY A 47 -13.09 1.66 -1.84
N ASN A 48 -12.16 1.48 -0.91
CA ASN A 48 -11.11 2.45 -0.67
C ASN A 48 -9.87 1.85 -0.01
N ASN A 49 -8.77 2.60 -0.10
CA ASN A 49 -7.55 2.35 0.64
C ASN A 49 -7.41 3.31 1.83
N GLU A 50 -7.40 2.77 3.05
CA GLU A 50 -7.04 3.42 4.32
C GLU A 50 -7.85 4.66 4.72
N ILE A 51 -8.99 4.95 4.10
CA ILE A 51 -9.77 6.16 4.48
C ILE A 51 -10.31 6.04 5.90
N GLU A 52 -10.73 4.84 6.32
CA GLU A 52 -11.20 4.63 7.69
C GLU A 52 -10.07 4.73 8.70
N ASP A 53 -8.92 4.13 8.42
CA ASP A 53 -7.73 4.23 9.26
C ASP A 53 -7.25 5.68 9.38
N MET A 54 -7.32 6.45 8.29
CA MET A 54 -6.99 7.87 8.28
C MET A 54 -7.90 8.68 9.21
N HIS A 55 -9.21 8.42 9.21
CA HIS A 55 -10.14 9.09 10.09
C HIS A 55 -9.84 8.84 11.57
N MET A 56 -9.37 7.64 11.90
CA MET A 56 -9.10 7.23 13.29
C MET A 56 -7.69 7.60 13.76
N ALA A 57 -6.68 7.38 12.90
CA ALA A 57 -5.29 7.55 13.30
C ALA A 57 -4.77 8.98 13.07
N TRP A 58 -5.28 9.69 12.06
CA TRP A 58 -4.77 11.00 11.66
C TRP A 58 -5.66 12.16 12.08
N VAL A 59 -6.69 11.89 12.87
CA VAL A 59 -7.53 12.78 13.72
C VAL A 59 -8.23 13.97 13.04
N TYR A 60 -7.70 14.58 12.00
CA TYR A 60 -8.27 15.82 11.44
C TYR A 60 -9.42 15.64 10.44
N MET A 61 -9.82 14.40 10.17
CA MET A 61 -10.88 14.09 9.20
C MET A 61 -12.18 13.55 9.82
N THR A 62 -12.30 13.57 11.14
CA THR A 62 -13.41 12.95 11.88
C THR A 62 -14.80 13.46 11.50
N LYS A 63 -14.93 14.73 11.06
CA LYS A 63 -16.23 15.30 10.65
C LYS A 63 -16.86 14.65 9.42
N TYR A 64 -16.12 13.83 8.69
CA TYR A 64 -16.61 13.15 7.48
C TYR A 64 -16.86 11.66 7.68
N VAL A 65 -16.69 11.13 8.89
CA VAL A 65 -16.83 9.69 9.18
C VAL A 65 -18.20 9.14 8.76
N ASP A 66 -19.29 9.83 9.14
CA ASP A 66 -20.65 9.37 8.80
C ASP A 66 -20.88 9.28 7.30
N TRP A 67 -20.34 10.23 6.53
CA TRP A 67 -20.42 10.21 5.07
C TRP A 67 -19.59 9.12 4.46
N THR A 68 -18.43 8.83 5.03
CA THR A 68 -17.52 7.76 4.60
C THR A 68 -18.19 6.40 4.77
N GLU A 69 -18.76 6.11 5.95
CA GLU A 69 -19.50 4.87 6.20
C GLU A 69 -20.68 4.74 5.23
N LYS A 70 -21.52 5.78 5.15
CA LYS A 70 -22.67 5.78 4.24
C LYS A 70 -22.28 5.55 2.79
N PHE A 71 -21.17 6.16 2.36
CA PHE A 71 -20.72 6.03 0.97
C PHE A 71 -20.19 4.63 0.68
N PHE A 72 -19.21 4.14 1.41
CA PHE A 72 -18.54 2.88 1.10
C PHE A 72 -19.37 1.64 1.44
N TYR A 73 -20.12 1.66 2.53
CA TYR A 73 -20.92 0.50 2.93
C TYR A 73 -22.31 0.43 2.29
N HIS A 74 -22.77 1.50 1.62
CA HIS A 74 -24.12 1.51 1.03
C HIS A 74 -24.14 2.08 -0.38
N ILE A 75 -23.71 3.33 -0.60
CA ILE A 75 -23.89 4.00 -1.89
C ILE A 75 -23.08 3.32 -2.98
N LEU A 76 -21.78 3.13 -2.74
CA LEU A 76 -20.85 2.55 -3.71
C LEU A 76 -21.20 1.09 -4.00
N GLU A 77 -21.45 0.29 -2.97
CA GLU A 77 -21.86 -1.11 -3.17
C GLU A 77 -23.15 -1.22 -3.99
N ASN A 78 -24.19 -0.44 -3.65
CA ASN A 78 -25.44 -0.44 -4.39
C ASN A 78 -25.23 -0.02 -5.86
N GLU A 79 -24.31 0.90 -6.14
CA GLU A 79 -24.02 1.30 -7.51
C GLU A 79 -23.32 0.18 -8.29
N ILE A 80 -22.34 -0.50 -7.66
CA ILE A 80 -21.66 -1.67 -8.25
C ILE A 80 -22.67 -2.78 -8.58
N ARG A 81 -23.56 -3.09 -7.65
CA ARG A 81 -24.56 -4.17 -7.79
C ARG A 81 -25.55 -3.98 -8.92
N LYS A 82 -25.68 -2.79 -9.48
CA LYS A 82 -26.46 -2.57 -10.70
C LYS A 82 -25.86 -3.26 -11.93
N TYR A 83 -24.56 -3.51 -11.92
CA TYR A 83 -23.80 -3.98 -13.08
C TYR A 83 -23.06 -5.30 -12.83
N ASP A 84 -22.69 -5.58 -11.57
CA ASP A 84 -22.02 -6.80 -11.16
C ASP A 84 -22.56 -7.31 -9.82
N ASN A 85 -23.27 -8.43 -9.87
CA ASN A 85 -23.84 -9.10 -8.70
C ASN A 85 -23.00 -10.31 -8.25
N SER A 86 -21.93 -10.62 -8.95
CA SER A 86 -21.16 -11.86 -8.74
C SER A 86 -19.84 -11.65 -8.01
N THR A 87 -19.12 -10.58 -8.31
CA THR A 87 -17.83 -10.29 -7.70
C THR A 87 -18.02 -9.81 -6.25
N PRO A 88 -17.30 -10.39 -5.29
CA PRO A 88 -17.27 -9.90 -3.91
C PRO A 88 -16.91 -8.42 -3.84
N TYR A 89 -17.40 -7.74 -2.81
CA TYR A 89 -17.07 -6.34 -2.51
C TYR A 89 -16.60 -6.22 -1.05
N THR A 90 -15.53 -5.46 -0.84
CA THR A 90 -15.10 -5.00 0.49
C THR A 90 -15.15 -3.47 0.53
N PRO A 91 -15.71 -2.86 1.59
CA PRO A 91 -15.89 -1.41 1.62
C PRO A 91 -14.58 -0.63 1.77
N THR A 92 -13.60 -1.23 2.41
CA THR A 92 -12.29 -0.62 2.72
C THR A 92 -11.20 -1.67 2.74
N SER A 93 -9.95 -1.25 2.61
CA SER A 93 -8.75 -2.02 2.92
C SER A 93 -7.82 -1.14 3.79
N PRO A 94 -7.38 -1.58 4.99
CA PRO A 94 -7.77 -2.84 5.61
C PRO A 94 -9.21 -2.84 6.12
N VAL A 95 -9.84 -4.01 6.13
CA VAL A 95 -11.15 -4.22 6.73
C VAL A 95 -11.02 -5.09 7.98
N GLY A 96 -11.53 -4.60 9.09
CA GLY A 96 -11.52 -5.30 10.37
C GLY A 96 -12.91 -5.70 10.86
N GLU A 97 -13.05 -5.92 12.16
CA GLU A 97 -14.34 -6.09 12.79
C GLU A 97 -15.11 -4.76 12.70
N LYS A 98 -16.44 -4.88 12.51
CA LYS A 98 -17.34 -3.72 12.39
C LYS A 98 -17.09 -2.73 13.53
N HIS A 99 -16.79 -1.49 13.20
CA HIS A 99 -16.42 -0.38 14.11
C HIS A 99 -15.05 -0.52 14.83
N ASN A 100 -14.26 -1.49 14.51
CA ASN A 100 -12.88 -1.55 14.97
C ASN A 100 -12.00 -0.91 13.91
N TYR A 101 -12.12 0.41 13.80
CA TYR A 101 -11.24 1.24 12.98
C TYR A 101 -9.82 1.13 13.54
N GLY A 102 -9.02 0.34 12.95
CA GLY A 102 -7.65 0.23 13.41
C GLY A 102 -6.89 -0.73 12.53
N VAL A 103 -5.66 -0.40 12.34
CA VAL A 103 -4.64 -1.16 11.62
C VAL A 103 -4.92 -2.66 11.74
N GLY A 104 -5.57 -3.20 10.75
CA GLY A 104 -6.06 -4.54 10.55
C GLY A 104 -5.89 -5.56 11.66
N SER A 105 -6.99 -6.15 12.05
CA SER A 105 -6.99 -7.29 12.96
C SER A 105 -6.24 -8.48 12.35
N ASP A 106 -5.37 -9.15 13.12
CA ASP A 106 -4.80 -10.42 12.67
C ASP A 106 -5.84 -11.54 12.55
N ASN A 107 -7.06 -11.34 13.03
CA ASN A 107 -8.09 -12.37 13.13
C ASN A 107 -9.21 -12.27 12.08
N VAL A 108 -9.47 -11.08 11.55
CA VAL A 108 -10.60 -10.79 10.66
C VAL A 108 -10.13 -9.90 9.52
N GLY A 109 -10.68 -10.09 8.33
CA GLY A 109 -10.42 -9.27 7.17
C GLY A 109 -8.98 -9.32 6.67
N ASP A 110 -8.48 -8.17 6.30
CA ASP A 110 -7.13 -7.97 5.81
C ASP A 110 -6.35 -6.98 6.69
N THR A 111 -5.03 -6.93 6.49
CA THR A 111 -4.13 -6.15 7.34
C THR A 111 -3.12 -5.38 6.51
N HIS A 112 -2.96 -4.10 6.79
CA HIS A 112 -1.82 -3.30 6.35
C HIS A 112 -0.76 -3.30 7.45
N LEU A 113 0.44 -3.79 7.15
CA LEU A 113 1.49 -4.02 8.16
C LEU A 113 2.74 -3.17 7.89
N TRP A 114 2.69 -1.93 8.33
CA TRP A 114 3.74 -0.94 8.16
C TRP A 114 4.67 -0.75 9.37
N ALA A 115 4.49 -1.57 10.40
CA ALA A 115 5.29 -1.47 11.62
C ALA A 115 6.79 -1.66 11.38
N VAL A 116 7.19 -2.44 10.38
CA VAL A 116 8.61 -2.61 10.02
C VAL A 116 9.11 -1.34 9.34
N TRP A 117 8.55 -0.92 8.22
CA TRP A 117 9.04 0.23 7.48
C TRP A 117 8.78 1.56 8.19
N HIS A 118 7.51 1.93 8.36
CA HIS A 118 7.14 3.21 8.98
C HIS A 118 7.41 3.23 10.48
N GLY A 119 7.17 2.12 11.15
CA GLY A 119 7.36 2.01 12.61
C GLY A 119 8.77 1.61 13.06
N LEU A 120 9.72 1.46 12.14
CA LEU A 120 11.12 1.10 12.40
C LEU A 120 11.29 -0.17 13.26
N LYS A 121 10.30 -1.05 13.25
CA LYS A 121 10.45 -2.36 13.91
C LYS A 121 11.48 -3.22 13.16
N PRO A 122 12.20 -4.08 13.86
CA PRO A 122 13.15 -4.99 13.20
C PRO A 122 12.42 -5.92 12.23
N MET A 123 13.09 -6.31 11.14
CA MET A 123 12.49 -7.07 10.03
C MET A 123 11.82 -8.38 10.49
N ASN A 124 12.36 -9.05 11.52
CA ASN A 124 11.76 -10.24 12.11
C ASN A 124 10.42 -10.00 12.82
N TYR A 125 9.96 -8.75 12.92
CA TYR A 125 8.64 -8.43 13.46
C TYR A 125 7.52 -9.04 12.63
N TYR A 126 7.72 -9.19 11.32
CA TYR A 126 6.76 -9.89 10.47
C TYR A 126 6.45 -11.31 10.94
N ARG A 127 7.43 -12.01 11.48
CA ARG A 127 7.25 -13.36 12.05
C ARG A 127 6.40 -13.42 13.32
N LYS A 128 6.15 -12.26 13.94
CA LYS A 128 5.28 -12.13 15.12
C LYS A 128 3.83 -11.84 14.74
N ARG A 129 3.55 -11.61 13.45
CA ARG A 129 2.23 -11.26 12.96
C ARG A 129 1.72 -12.34 12.02
N LEU A 130 0.56 -12.87 12.34
CA LEU A 130 -0.07 -13.94 11.58
C LEU A 130 -1.50 -13.56 11.21
N THR A 131 -1.60 -12.67 10.22
CA THR A 131 -2.85 -12.12 9.74
C THR A 131 -3.64 -13.13 8.91
N ARG A 132 -4.91 -12.86 8.63
CA ARG A 132 -5.73 -13.66 7.70
C ARG A 132 -5.33 -13.43 6.25
N PHE A 133 -5.03 -12.19 5.92
CA PHE A 133 -4.52 -11.73 4.63
C PHE A 133 -3.73 -10.44 4.86
N CYS A 134 -2.49 -10.35 4.40
CA CYS A 134 -1.72 -9.12 4.46
C CYS A 134 -1.84 -8.41 3.11
N SER A 135 -2.79 -7.51 3.02
CA SER A 135 -3.08 -6.79 1.77
C SER A 135 -2.07 -5.69 1.46
N GLU A 136 -1.36 -5.22 2.51
CA GLU A 136 -0.29 -4.26 2.32
C GLU A 136 0.83 -4.44 3.34
N PHE A 137 2.05 -4.48 2.85
CA PHE A 137 3.31 -4.35 3.57
C PHE A 137 4.37 -3.99 2.55
N GLY A 138 5.51 -3.46 2.97
CA GLY A 138 6.52 -3.08 2.00
C GLY A 138 7.83 -2.64 2.62
N PHE A 139 8.78 -2.39 1.75
CA PHE A 139 10.11 -1.96 2.11
C PHE A 139 10.75 -1.28 0.92
N GLU A 140 11.34 -0.10 1.10
CA GLU A 140 11.98 0.62 0.01
C GLU A 140 13.42 0.18 -0.23
N SER A 141 13.84 0.36 -1.46
CA SER A 141 15.25 0.35 -1.85
C SER A 141 15.56 1.43 -2.87
N LEU A 142 16.81 1.76 -3.05
CA LEU A 142 17.23 2.55 -4.20
C LEU A 142 17.02 1.74 -5.48
N PRO A 143 16.63 2.38 -6.60
CA PRO A 143 16.55 1.74 -7.90
C PRO A 143 17.95 1.38 -8.39
N ASP A 144 18.04 0.60 -9.46
CA ASP A 144 19.34 0.27 -10.04
C ASP A 144 20.06 1.52 -10.60
N MET A 145 21.39 1.40 -10.76
CA MET A 145 22.20 2.52 -11.24
C MET A 145 21.77 3.07 -12.60
N LYS A 146 21.22 2.24 -13.49
CA LYS A 146 20.74 2.69 -14.80
C LYS A 146 19.52 3.61 -14.67
N THR A 147 18.62 3.29 -13.75
CA THR A 147 17.46 4.13 -13.44
C THR A 147 17.93 5.45 -12.79
N ILE A 148 18.88 5.38 -11.86
CA ILE A 148 19.47 6.56 -11.20
C ILE A 148 20.12 7.48 -12.24
N ASP A 149 20.88 6.94 -13.18
CA ASP A 149 21.54 7.71 -14.24
C ASP A 149 20.55 8.45 -15.16
N ILE A 150 19.28 8.06 -15.20
CA ILE A 150 18.24 8.75 -15.99
C ILE A 150 17.78 10.04 -15.31
N PHE A 151 17.68 10.07 -14.00
CA PHE A 151 17.12 11.22 -13.28
C PHE A 151 18.16 12.02 -12.49
N ALA A 152 19.32 11.43 -12.21
CA ALA A 152 20.42 12.09 -11.49
C ALA A 152 21.61 12.30 -12.41
N GLU A 153 21.69 13.48 -13.03
CA GLU A 153 22.84 13.89 -13.82
C GLU A 153 24.03 14.23 -12.91
N HIS A 154 24.77 13.23 -12.51
CA HIS A 154 25.95 13.42 -11.67
C HIS A 154 27.19 12.80 -12.33
N ASN A 155 28.23 13.57 -12.47
CA ASN A 155 29.57 13.13 -12.92
C ASN A 155 30.20 12.06 -11.99
N GLY A 156 29.41 11.08 -11.56
CA GLY A 156 29.79 9.98 -10.68
C GLY A 156 29.73 10.29 -9.17
N ASN A 157 29.30 11.47 -8.77
CA ASN A 157 29.17 11.88 -7.37
C ASN A 157 27.71 11.88 -6.94
N TYR A 158 27.20 10.74 -6.48
CA TYR A 158 25.83 10.60 -5.98
C TYR A 158 25.81 10.73 -4.45
N SER A 159 24.83 11.45 -3.92
CA SER A 159 24.53 11.49 -2.48
C SER A 159 23.02 11.34 -2.24
N LEU A 160 22.66 10.61 -1.17
CA LEU A 160 21.27 10.50 -0.75
C LEU A 160 20.68 11.82 -0.24
N ASP A 161 21.54 12.77 0.12
CA ASP A 161 21.13 14.11 0.61
C ASP A 161 20.85 15.09 -0.53
N ASP A 162 21.15 14.72 -1.78
CA ASP A 162 20.89 15.59 -2.94
C ASP A 162 19.39 15.82 -3.13
N GLU A 163 19.02 17.03 -3.53
CA GLU A 163 17.63 17.43 -3.78
C GLU A 163 16.94 16.51 -4.80
N VAL A 164 17.68 16.02 -5.79
CA VAL A 164 17.14 15.11 -6.81
C VAL A 164 16.68 13.77 -6.19
N PHE A 165 17.44 13.20 -5.26
CA PHE A 165 17.03 11.97 -4.57
C PHE A 165 15.83 12.21 -3.64
N ASN A 166 15.79 13.36 -2.98
CA ASN A 166 14.65 13.74 -2.16
C ASN A 166 13.38 13.95 -3.00
N ALA A 167 13.51 14.53 -4.21
CA ALA A 167 12.38 14.68 -5.14
C ALA A 167 11.87 13.34 -5.68
N HIS A 168 12.74 12.33 -5.75
CA HIS A 168 12.43 10.97 -6.17
C HIS A 168 12.15 10.00 -5.01
N GLN A 169 11.99 10.52 -3.78
CA GLN A 169 11.62 9.75 -2.60
C GLN A 169 10.13 9.93 -2.29
N LYS A 170 9.40 8.83 -2.18
CA LYS A 170 7.95 8.84 -1.94
C LYS A 170 7.57 8.80 -0.45
N CYS A 171 8.48 8.36 0.40
CA CYS A 171 8.22 8.22 1.82
C CYS A 171 8.91 9.33 2.61
N GLU A 172 8.19 9.94 3.52
CA GLU A 172 8.78 10.86 4.48
C GLU A 172 9.93 10.17 5.24
N ASN A 173 11.12 10.79 5.21
CA ASN A 173 12.36 10.24 5.78
C ASN A 173 12.75 8.85 5.24
N GLY A 174 12.35 8.50 3.99
CA GLY A 174 12.60 7.19 3.42
C GLY A 174 14.09 6.89 3.24
N ASN A 175 14.88 7.88 2.81
CA ASN A 175 16.33 7.72 2.68
C ASN A 175 16.99 7.38 4.01
N ASP A 176 16.60 8.04 5.11
CA ASP A 176 17.10 7.77 6.46
C ASP A 176 16.72 6.37 6.93
N LYS A 177 15.47 5.95 6.65
CA LYS A 177 14.99 4.59 6.97
C LYS A 177 15.79 3.54 6.23
N MET A 178 16.08 3.72 4.94
CA MET A 178 16.94 2.80 4.19
C MET A 178 18.33 2.70 4.81
N VAL A 179 18.96 3.83 5.13
CA VAL A 179 20.28 3.85 5.79
C VAL A 179 20.23 3.13 7.14
N TYR A 180 19.22 3.40 7.96
CA TYR A 180 19.00 2.73 9.24
C TYR A 180 18.94 1.21 9.10
N TYR A 181 18.13 0.71 8.17
CA TYR A 181 17.98 -0.75 7.99
C TYR A 181 19.24 -1.39 7.40
N VAL A 182 19.90 -0.75 6.44
CA VAL A 182 21.19 -1.23 5.92
C VAL A 182 22.23 -1.27 7.04
N ALA A 183 22.35 -0.22 7.84
CA ALA A 183 23.29 -0.14 8.96
C ALA A 183 23.00 -1.16 10.07
N SER A 184 21.74 -1.55 10.25
CA SER A 184 21.38 -2.59 11.22
C SER A 184 21.87 -4.00 10.85
N ARG A 185 22.29 -4.21 9.61
CA ARG A 185 22.66 -5.51 9.04
C ARG A 185 24.08 -5.57 8.50
N PHE A 186 24.56 -4.46 7.95
CA PHE A 186 25.83 -4.37 7.24
C PHE A 186 26.63 -3.19 7.76
N ASN A 187 27.94 -3.21 7.52
CA ASN A 187 28.74 -2.00 7.63
C ASN A 187 28.31 -1.01 6.54
N LEU A 188 28.12 0.25 6.88
CA LEU A 188 27.77 1.26 5.90
C LEU A 188 28.80 1.35 4.78
N PRO A 189 28.39 1.25 3.52
CA PRO A 189 29.30 1.26 2.40
C PRO A 189 29.89 2.66 2.18
N LYS A 190 31.10 2.71 1.63
CA LYS A 190 31.76 3.98 1.27
C LYS A 190 31.41 4.47 -0.12
N LYS A 191 30.89 3.58 -0.98
CA LYS A 191 30.55 3.91 -2.37
C LYS A 191 29.04 3.87 -2.53
N PHE A 192 28.51 4.87 -3.23
CA PHE A 192 27.08 4.96 -3.47
C PHE A 192 26.49 3.70 -4.13
N LYS A 193 27.15 3.17 -5.18
CA LYS A 193 26.70 1.93 -5.83
C LYS A 193 26.57 0.72 -4.90
N ASP A 194 27.41 0.67 -3.87
CA ASP A 194 27.35 -0.40 -2.88
C ASP A 194 26.15 -0.17 -1.93
N MET A 195 25.81 1.10 -1.66
CA MET A 195 24.58 1.44 -0.94
C MET A 195 23.32 1.05 -1.74
N VAL A 196 23.31 1.31 -3.06
CA VAL A 196 22.25 0.84 -3.94
C VAL A 196 22.07 -0.66 -3.82
N TYR A 197 23.15 -1.43 -3.99
CA TYR A 197 23.12 -2.89 -3.88
C TYR A 197 22.63 -3.37 -2.50
N LEU A 198 23.19 -2.83 -1.41
CA LEU A 198 22.82 -3.26 -0.06
C LEU A 198 21.36 -2.89 0.31
N SER A 199 20.86 -1.76 -0.19
CA SER A 199 19.43 -1.43 0.00
C SER A 199 18.52 -2.44 -0.68
N GLN A 200 18.85 -2.86 -1.91
CA GLN A 200 18.09 -3.88 -2.64
C GLN A 200 18.17 -5.26 -2.00
N VAL A 201 19.34 -5.66 -1.49
CA VAL A 201 19.50 -6.90 -0.71
C VAL A 201 18.62 -6.85 0.55
N THR A 202 18.65 -5.72 1.26
CA THR A 202 17.84 -5.52 2.47
C THR A 202 16.34 -5.60 2.17
N GLN A 203 15.88 -4.94 1.11
CA GLN A 203 14.50 -5.02 0.65
C GLN A 203 14.10 -6.46 0.30
N ASN A 204 14.91 -7.14 -0.50
CA ASN A 204 14.64 -8.52 -0.92
C ASN A 204 14.51 -9.46 0.27
N GLU A 205 15.44 -9.41 1.22
CA GLU A 205 15.40 -10.28 2.40
C GLU A 205 14.20 -9.96 3.29
N CYS A 206 13.84 -8.69 3.44
CA CYS A 206 12.70 -8.27 4.22
C CYS A 206 11.37 -8.79 3.63
N ILE A 207 11.16 -8.58 2.34
CA ILE A 207 9.94 -9.01 1.64
C ILE A 207 9.86 -10.53 1.55
N ALA A 208 10.99 -11.19 1.26
CA ALA A 208 11.06 -12.65 1.19
C ALA A 208 10.74 -13.29 2.55
N ASP A 209 11.35 -12.82 3.64
CA ASP A 209 11.11 -13.35 4.99
C ASP A 209 9.63 -13.24 5.42
N ALA A 210 9.01 -12.11 5.17
CA ALA A 210 7.59 -11.89 5.44
C ALA A 210 6.71 -12.83 4.61
N THR A 211 6.92 -12.84 3.29
CA THR A 211 6.13 -13.66 2.36
C THR A 211 6.26 -15.15 2.67
N GLU A 212 7.47 -15.63 2.92
CA GLU A 212 7.72 -17.02 3.28
C GLU A 212 7.10 -17.40 4.62
N HIS A 213 7.12 -16.50 5.60
CA HIS A 213 6.46 -16.73 6.89
C HIS A 213 4.96 -16.96 6.70
N TRP A 214 4.27 -16.10 5.95
CA TRP A 214 2.84 -16.24 5.72
C TRP A 214 2.51 -17.45 4.84
N ARG A 215 3.30 -17.76 3.83
CA ARG A 215 3.13 -18.96 3.00
C ARG A 215 3.28 -20.26 3.78
N ARG A 216 4.22 -20.34 4.72
CA ARG A 216 4.36 -21.51 5.62
C ARG A 216 3.12 -21.70 6.51
N ASN A 217 2.39 -20.64 6.77
CA ASN A 217 1.19 -20.64 7.59
C ASN A 217 -0.11 -20.59 6.75
N LYS A 218 -0.08 -21.16 5.55
CA LYS A 218 -1.28 -21.28 4.69
C LYS A 218 -2.41 -21.96 5.44
N GLY A 219 -3.63 -21.45 5.27
CA GLY A 219 -4.83 -21.84 6.02
C GLY A 219 -5.13 -20.89 7.18
N ARG A 220 -4.12 -20.31 7.81
CA ARG A 220 -4.28 -19.15 8.68
C ARG A 220 -4.11 -17.86 7.91
N CYS A 221 -2.99 -17.67 7.19
CA CYS A 221 -2.78 -16.57 6.26
C CYS A 221 -2.92 -17.10 4.82
N ASN A 222 -3.86 -16.54 4.07
CA ASN A 222 -4.20 -17.05 2.74
C ASN A 222 -3.68 -16.18 1.60
N GLY A 223 -2.98 -15.09 1.90
CA GLY A 223 -2.35 -14.25 0.88
C GLY A 223 -1.59 -13.07 1.47
N SER A 224 -0.71 -12.55 0.63
CA SER A 224 -0.02 -11.29 0.91
C SER A 224 0.22 -10.54 -0.39
N MET A 225 0.13 -9.23 -0.35
CA MET A 225 0.47 -8.31 -1.43
C MET A 225 1.43 -7.27 -0.89
N TYR A 226 2.55 -7.06 -1.56
CA TYR A 226 3.49 -6.03 -1.14
C TYR A 226 3.23 -4.72 -1.90
N TRP A 227 3.41 -3.64 -1.21
CA TRP A 227 3.42 -2.30 -1.75
C TRP A 227 4.86 -1.89 -2.05
N GLN A 228 5.24 -1.62 -3.33
CA GLN A 228 4.47 -1.88 -4.52
C GLN A 228 5.39 -2.32 -5.67
N LEU A 229 4.81 -2.99 -6.68
CA LEU A 229 5.58 -3.52 -7.81
C LEU A 229 5.99 -2.44 -8.81
N ASN A 230 5.09 -1.49 -9.11
CA ASN A 230 5.26 -0.55 -10.21
C ASN A 230 5.22 0.91 -9.75
N ASP A 231 5.86 1.73 -10.55
CA ASP A 231 5.94 3.18 -10.41
C ASP A 231 5.58 3.90 -11.69
N CYS A 232 5.27 5.20 -11.60
CA CYS A 232 5.00 6.04 -12.76
C CYS A 232 6.26 6.67 -13.38
N TRP A 233 7.38 6.64 -12.66
CA TRP A 233 8.69 7.19 -13.08
C TRP A 233 9.81 6.57 -12.23
N GLY A 234 11.09 6.92 -12.51
CA GLY A 234 12.21 6.42 -11.72
C GLY A 234 12.23 7.03 -10.31
N VAL A 235 12.08 6.22 -9.29
CA VAL A 235 12.00 6.64 -7.88
C VAL A 235 12.77 5.67 -6.97
N CYS A 236 12.93 6.06 -5.70
CA CYS A 236 13.19 5.09 -4.64
C CYS A 236 11.99 4.15 -4.56
N SER A 237 12.21 2.89 -4.79
CA SER A 237 11.16 1.89 -4.96
C SER A 237 10.64 1.40 -3.61
N TRP A 238 9.34 1.33 -3.50
CA TRP A 238 8.69 0.57 -2.44
C TRP A 238 8.99 -0.91 -2.52
#